data_89646dce51002b7789dec7c6ac2d3116
#
_entry.id   89646dce51002b7789dec7c6ac2d3116
#
_cell.length_a   1.000
_cell.length_b   1.000
_cell.length_c   1.000
_cell.angle_alpha   90.00
_cell.angle_beta   90.00
_cell.angle_gamma   90.00
#
_symmetry.space_group_name_H-M   'P 1'
#
loop_
_entity.id
_entity.type
_entity.pdbx_description
1 polymer ?
#
loop_
_entity_poly.entity_id
_entity_poly.type
_entity_poly.pdbx_seq_one_letter_code
_entity_poly.pdbx_strand_id
1 'polypeptide(L)'
;MAVGLWFIGSLQAGDTLVHLGVVLFVFGFGLGLCMQLLVLIVQNAFPVTMVGTATASNNFFRQIGGTMGSAIVGSLFVSRLADLMSERIPAAAAQLGPEGARVAETFAHGAGANSMSPEILAGLPGPLHDAIVGAYNDALVPIYHIVVPLILVPTLLLLFVREDTLKETVD
;
A
#
# COMPACT_ATOMS: atom_id res chain seq x y z
N MET A 1 5.46 -10.86 -5.79
CA MET A 1 5.26 -9.57 -5.10
C MET A 1 4.96 -8.44 -6.08
N ALA A 2 5.85 -8.05 -7.01
CA ALA A 2 5.59 -6.97 -7.99
C ALA A 2 4.30 -7.17 -8.81
N VAL A 3 4.05 -8.39 -9.30
CA VAL A 3 2.83 -8.75 -10.02
C VAL A 3 1.58 -8.57 -9.14
N GLY A 4 1.63 -9.01 -7.87
CA GLY A 4 0.51 -8.80 -6.95
C GLY A 4 0.25 -7.32 -6.69
N LEU A 5 1.30 -6.51 -6.55
CA LEU A 5 1.17 -5.07 -6.35
C LEU A 5 0.59 -4.36 -7.60
N TRP A 6 0.99 -4.80 -8.79
CA TRP A 6 0.39 -4.32 -10.04
C TRP A 6 -1.12 -4.60 -10.10
N PHE A 7 -1.53 -5.82 -9.73
CA PHE A 7 -2.95 -6.16 -9.66
C PHE A 7 -3.70 -5.36 -8.59
N ILE A 8 -3.09 -5.09 -7.43
CA ILE A 8 -3.68 -4.19 -6.43
C ILE A 8 -3.91 -2.79 -7.01
N GLY A 9 -2.94 -2.27 -7.79
CA GLY A 9 -3.07 -0.98 -8.48
C GLY A 9 -4.13 -0.96 -9.58
N SER A 10 -4.62 -2.10 -10.04
CA SER A 10 -5.70 -2.19 -11.03
C SER A 10 -7.09 -2.42 -10.44
N LEU A 11 -7.20 -2.57 -9.11
CA LEU A 11 -8.48 -2.77 -8.43
C LEU A 11 -9.39 -1.55 -8.55
N GLN A 12 -10.68 -1.82 -8.74
CA GLN A 12 -11.73 -0.79 -8.79
C GLN A 12 -12.71 -0.99 -7.63
N ALA A 13 -13.37 0.10 -7.23
CA ALA A 13 -14.33 0.10 -6.14
C ALA A 13 -15.51 -0.89 -6.31
N GLY A 14 -15.77 -1.34 -7.55
CA GLY A 14 -16.82 -2.31 -7.90
C GLY A 14 -16.34 -3.77 -8.03
N ASP A 15 -15.07 -4.07 -7.74
CA ASP A 15 -14.52 -5.41 -7.92
C ASP A 15 -15.10 -6.41 -6.91
N THR A 16 -15.21 -7.66 -7.37
CA THR A 16 -15.74 -8.76 -6.55
C THR A 16 -14.77 -9.09 -5.40
N LEU A 17 -15.32 -9.43 -4.22
CA LEU A 17 -14.52 -9.88 -3.07
C LEU A 17 -13.58 -11.05 -3.39
N VAL A 18 -13.99 -11.93 -4.31
CA VAL A 18 -13.15 -13.05 -4.77
C VAL A 18 -11.94 -12.54 -5.53
N HIS A 19 -12.10 -11.55 -6.42
CA HIS A 19 -11.00 -10.91 -7.15
C HIS A 19 -10.02 -10.26 -6.17
N LEU A 20 -10.52 -9.49 -5.23
CA LEU A 20 -9.72 -8.91 -4.16
C LEU A 20 -8.94 -9.97 -3.37
N GLY A 21 -9.61 -11.07 -3.00
CA GLY A 21 -8.98 -12.17 -2.27
C GLY A 21 -7.84 -12.83 -3.04
N VAL A 22 -8.02 -13.08 -4.34
CA VAL A 22 -6.99 -13.67 -5.22
C VAL A 22 -5.78 -12.73 -5.35
N VAL A 23 -6.02 -11.44 -5.58
CA VAL A 23 -4.96 -10.44 -5.71
C VAL A 23 -4.14 -10.31 -4.42
N LEU A 24 -4.81 -10.25 -3.27
CA LEU A 24 -4.15 -10.21 -1.96
C LEU A 24 -3.38 -11.50 -1.66
N PHE A 25 -3.92 -12.66 -2.07
CA PHE A 25 -3.22 -13.94 -1.92
C PHE A 25 -1.93 -13.97 -2.74
N VAL A 26 -1.96 -13.55 -4.01
CA VAL A 26 -0.76 -13.50 -4.88
C VAL A 26 0.28 -12.54 -4.31
N PHE A 27 -0.15 -11.39 -3.80
CA PHE A 27 0.74 -10.43 -3.17
C PHE A 27 1.37 -10.99 -1.89
N GLY A 28 0.54 -11.53 -0.98
CA GLY A 28 0.97 -12.08 0.31
C GLY A 28 1.89 -13.30 0.15
N PHE A 29 1.59 -14.19 -0.80
CA PHE A 29 2.43 -15.32 -1.13
C PHE A 29 3.82 -14.87 -1.62
N GLY A 30 3.86 -13.90 -2.54
CA GLY A 30 5.12 -13.32 -3.01
C GLY A 30 5.91 -12.61 -1.90
N LEU A 31 5.23 -11.93 -0.98
CA LEU A 31 5.86 -11.28 0.17
C LEU A 31 6.47 -12.31 1.13
N GLY A 32 5.72 -13.36 1.43
CA GLY A 32 6.17 -14.44 2.34
C GLY A 32 7.42 -15.14 1.83
N LEU A 33 7.44 -15.53 0.56
CA LEU A 33 8.62 -16.13 -0.06
C LEU A 33 9.83 -15.19 -0.07
N CYS A 34 9.62 -13.93 -0.39
CA CYS A 34 10.70 -12.95 -0.43
C CYS A 34 11.34 -12.76 0.95
N MET A 35 10.55 -12.68 2.01
CA MET A 35 11.04 -12.53 3.38
C MET A 35 11.90 -13.71 3.81
N GLN A 36 11.47 -14.93 3.52
CA GLN A 36 12.19 -16.13 3.91
C GLN A 36 13.52 -16.27 3.15
N LEU A 37 13.51 -15.99 1.85
CA LEU A 37 14.72 -16.04 1.02
C LEU A 37 15.77 -15.03 1.47
N LEU A 38 15.37 -13.81 1.81
CA LEU A 38 16.30 -12.78 2.28
C LEU A 38 17.00 -13.19 3.58
N VAL A 39 16.27 -13.79 4.52
CA VAL A 39 16.87 -14.30 5.77
C VAL A 39 17.85 -15.42 5.47
N LEU A 40 17.51 -16.36 4.59
CA LEU A 40 18.36 -17.47 4.20
C LEU A 40 19.66 -16.99 3.51
N ILE A 41 19.57 -16.04 2.59
CA ILE A 41 20.72 -15.43 1.91
C ILE A 41 21.67 -14.80 2.93
N VAL A 42 21.13 -14.01 3.86
CA VAL A 42 21.94 -13.36 4.89
C VAL A 42 22.62 -14.40 5.78
N GLN A 43 21.92 -15.45 6.19
CA GLN A 43 22.49 -16.50 7.03
C GLN A 43 23.59 -17.30 6.30
N ASN A 44 23.46 -17.51 5.00
CA ASN A 44 24.47 -18.25 4.22
C ASN A 44 25.70 -17.39 3.87
N ALA A 45 25.56 -16.08 3.78
CA ALA A 45 26.63 -15.16 3.40
C ALA A 45 27.64 -14.91 4.52
N PHE A 46 27.29 -15.16 5.79
CA PHE A 46 28.14 -14.85 6.95
C PHE A 46 28.58 -16.12 7.69
N PRO A 47 29.76 -16.09 8.36
CA PRO A 47 30.17 -17.17 9.25
C PRO A 47 29.19 -17.36 10.39
N VAL A 48 29.08 -18.59 10.93
CA VAL A 48 28.13 -18.96 12.01
C VAL A 48 28.23 -18.02 13.22
N THR A 49 29.44 -17.60 13.57
CA THR A 49 29.71 -16.66 14.66
C THR A 49 29.12 -15.27 14.45
N MET A 50 28.83 -14.87 13.21
CA MET A 50 28.30 -13.55 12.85
C MET A 50 26.83 -13.59 12.37
N VAL A 51 26.24 -14.78 12.20
CA VAL A 51 24.87 -14.94 11.68
C VAL A 51 23.86 -14.18 12.53
N GLY A 52 24.00 -14.17 13.85
CA GLY A 52 23.12 -13.42 14.75
C GLY A 52 23.16 -11.92 14.48
N THR A 53 24.36 -11.34 14.37
CA THR A 53 24.56 -9.91 14.08
C THR A 53 24.06 -9.55 12.69
N ALA A 54 24.34 -10.38 11.70
CA ALA A 54 23.89 -10.15 10.30
C ALA A 54 22.36 -10.20 10.20
N THR A 55 21.73 -11.17 10.85
CA THR A 55 20.25 -11.28 10.88
C THR A 55 19.62 -10.10 11.64
N ALA A 56 20.20 -9.66 12.76
CA ALA A 56 19.74 -8.49 13.49
C ALA A 56 19.84 -7.21 12.65
N SER A 57 20.95 -7.02 11.96
CA SER A 57 21.16 -5.89 11.04
C SER A 57 20.14 -5.90 9.90
N ASN A 58 19.90 -7.05 9.27
CA ASN A 58 18.89 -7.19 8.22
C ASN A 58 17.49 -6.81 8.74
N ASN A 59 17.11 -7.29 9.92
CA ASN A 59 15.83 -6.93 10.54
C ASN A 59 15.73 -5.44 10.86
N PHE A 60 16.81 -4.83 11.34
CA PHE A 60 16.88 -3.40 11.64
C PHE A 60 16.63 -2.55 10.37
N PHE A 61 17.37 -2.79 9.30
CA PHE A 61 17.19 -2.07 8.04
C PHE A 61 15.80 -2.30 7.43
N ARG A 62 15.26 -3.51 7.55
CA ARG A 62 13.91 -3.81 7.10
C ARG A 62 12.85 -3.01 7.87
N GLN A 63 12.99 -2.88 9.18
CA GLN A 63 12.05 -2.09 9.98
C GLN A 63 12.15 -0.60 9.68
N ILE A 64 13.36 -0.06 9.57
CA ILE A 64 13.55 1.35 9.17
C ILE A 64 12.94 1.58 7.78
N GLY A 65 13.26 0.73 6.80
CA GLY A 65 12.69 0.84 5.47
C GLY A 65 11.16 0.76 5.46
N GLY A 66 10.58 -0.13 6.26
CA GLY A 66 9.14 -0.26 6.43
C GLY A 66 8.48 0.99 7.02
N THR A 67 9.05 1.54 8.09
CA THR A 67 8.52 2.76 8.73
C THR A 67 8.67 3.99 7.84
N MET A 68 9.82 4.18 7.22
CA MET A 68 10.02 5.28 6.27
C MET A 68 9.10 5.16 5.06
N GLY A 69 9.00 3.96 4.49
CA GLY A 69 8.13 3.67 3.35
C GLY A 69 6.66 3.94 3.68
N SER A 70 6.16 3.47 4.81
CA SER A 70 4.79 3.72 5.24
C SER A 70 4.51 5.19 5.52
N ALA A 71 5.46 5.94 6.08
CA ALA A 71 5.33 7.38 6.32
C ALA A 71 5.24 8.17 5.00
N ILE A 72 6.08 7.85 4.02
CA ILE A 72 6.07 8.50 2.70
C ILE A 72 4.77 8.17 1.95
N VAL A 73 4.40 6.90 1.88
CA VAL A 73 3.17 6.46 1.21
C VAL A 73 1.94 7.06 1.88
N GLY A 74 1.89 7.05 3.21
CA GLY A 74 0.79 7.64 3.99
C GLY A 74 0.67 9.14 3.76
N SER A 75 1.77 9.88 3.76
CA SER A 75 1.79 11.32 3.49
C SER A 75 1.30 11.64 2.06
N LEU A 76 1.78 10.91 1.06
CA LEU A 76 1.34 11.08 -0.32
C LEU A 76 -0.16 10.77 -0.48
N PHE A 77 -0.63 9.71 0.17
CA PHE A 77 -2.04 9.34 0.16
C PHE A 77 -2.92 10.43 0.77
N VAL A 78 -2.59 10.89 1.98
CA VAL A 78 -3.38 11.90 2.70
C VAL A 78 -3.42 13.22 1.93
N SER A 79 -2.27 13.67 1.40
CA SER A 79 -2.21 14.88 0.59
C SER A 79 -3.09 14.77 -0.66
N ARG A 80 -2.94 13.69 -1.43
CA ARG A 80 -3.70 13.50 -2.66
C ARG A 80 -5.19 13.31 -2.41
N LEU A 81 -5.55 12.60 -1.33
CA LEU A 81 -6.95 12.42 -0.93
C LEU A 81 -7.58 13.76 -0.55
N ALA A 82 -6.85 14.60 0.20
CA ALA A 82 -7.34 15.94 0.56
C ALA A 82 -7.60 16.81 -0.68
N ASP A 83 -6.69 16.79 -1.65
CA ASP A 83 -6.84 17.52 -2.91
C ASP A 83 -8.09 17.05 -3.67
N LEU A 84 -8.22 15.73 -3.87
CA LEU A 84 -9.38 15.14 -4.57
C LEU A 84 -10.71 15.39 -3.85
N MET A 85 -10.71 15.33 -2.52
CA MET A 85 -11.91 15.63 -1.74
C MET A 85 -12.30 17.10 -1.82
N SER A 86 -11.34 18.01 -1.76
CA SER A 86 -11.59 19.45 -1.88
C SER A 86 -12.21 19.85 -3.22
N GLU A 87 -11.94 19.09 -4.28
CA GLU A 87 -12.49 19.29 -5.62
C GLU A 87 -13.85 18.59 -5.80
N ARG A 88 -13.96 17.32 -5.39
CA ARG A 88 -15.10 16.45 -5.72
C ARG A 88 -16.28 16.63 -4.78
N ILE A 89 -16.05 16.89 -3.50
CA ILE A 89 -17.16 17.05 -2.53
C ILE A 89 -18.04 18.25 -2.88
N PRO A 90 -17.48 19.45 -3.15
CA PRO A 90 -18.33 20.58 -3.55
C PRO A 90 -19.09 20.34 -4.86
N ALA A 91 -18.44 19.69 -5.82
CA ALA A 91 -19.06 19.36 -7.11
C ALA A 91 -20.23 18.36 -6.95
N ALA A 92 -20.08 17.34 -6.10
CA ALA A 92 -21.14 16.38 -5.79
C ALA A 92 -22.26 17.03 -4.94
N ALA A 93 -21.91 17.88 -3.97
CA ALA A 93 -22.86 18.60 -3.15
C ALA A 93 -23.75 19.56 -3.96
N ALA A 94 -23.19 20.20 -4.99
CA ALA A 94 -23.95 21.09 -5.89
C ALA A 94 -25.05 20.35 -6.64
N GLN A 95 -24.91 19.04 -6.89
CA GLN A 95 -25.95 18.21 -7.52
C GLN A 95 -27.12 17.90 -6.57
N LEU A 96 -26.91 17.97 -5.28
CA LEU A 96 -27.90 17.64 -4.24
C LEU A 96 -28.62 18.88 -3.68
N GLY A 97 -28.27 20.07 -4.14
CA GLY A 97 -28.88 21.32 -3.69
C GLY A 97 -28.59 21.65 -2.21
N PRO A 98 -29.54 22.24 -1.48
CA PRO A 98 -29.32 22.71 -0.10
C PRO A 98 -28.92 21.60 0.90
N GLU A 99 -29.41 20.39 0.71
CA GLU A 99 -29.04 19.25 1.56
C GLU A 99 -27.57 18.83 1.34
N GLY A 100 -27.10 18.85 0.11
CA GLY A 100 -25.72 18.57 -0.23
C GLY A 100 -24.76 19.58 0.39
N ALA A 101 -25.12 20.87 0.39
CA ALA A 101 -24.32 21.92 1.01
C ALA A 101 -24.11 21.70 2.51
N ARG A 102 -25.15 21.31 3.25
CA ARG A 102 -25.06 21.01 4.68
C ARG A 102 -24.14 19.81 4.97
N VAL A 103 -24.20 18.77 4.15
CA VAL A 103 -23.33 17.61 4.28
C VAL A 103 -21.89 17.99 3.96
N ALA A 104 -21.66 18.76 2.88
CA ALA A 104 -20.33 19.24 2.52
C ALA A 104 -19.67 20.09 3.62
N GLU A 105 -20.43 20.98 4.27
CA GLU A 105 -19.94 21.77 5.42
C GLU A 105 -19.51 20.86 6.58
N THR A 106 -20.24 19.79 6.87
CA THR A 106 -19.88 18.84 7.92
C THR A 106 -18.53 18.19 7.64
N PHE A 107 -18.27 17.86 6.37
CA PHE A 107 -16.98 17.30 5.96
C PHE A 107 -15.85 18.33 5.91
N ALA A 108 -16.14 19.59 5.58
CA ALA A 108 -15.17 20.67 5.57
C ALA A 108 -14.68 21.04 6.99
N HIS A 109 -15.54 20.91 7.99
CA HIS A 109 -15.25 21.41 9.35
C HIS A 109 -14.78 20.33 10.36
N GLY A 110 -14.78 19.05 10.08
CA GLY A 110 -14.37 18.16 11.14
C GLY A 110 -14.23 16.68 10.84
N ALA A 111 -14.87 16.16 9.84
CA ALA A 111 -14.69 14.79 9.43
C ALA A 111 -13.65 14.71 8.31
N GLY A 112 -12.39 14.98 8.66
CA GLY A 112 -11.29 14.74 7.75
C GLY A 112 -11.31 13.28 7.28
N ALA A 113 -10.57 12.99 6.20
CA ALA A 113 -10.47 11.68 5.54
C ALA A 113 -10.24 10.49 6.50
N ASN A 114 -9.78 10.75 7.72
CA ASN A 114 -9.47 9.74 8.74
C ASN A 114 -10.67 9.31 9.63
N SER A 115 -11.82 9.96 9.53
CA SER A 115 -12.98 9.68 10.41
C SER A 115 -14.17 9.08 9.67
N MET A 116 -14.04 8.72 8.40
CA MET A 116 -15.10 8.09 7.63
C MET A 116 -15.20 6.59 7.97
N SER A 117 -16.18 6.23 8.77
CA SER A 117 -16.54 4.83 8.93
C SER A 117 -17.40 4.34 7.74
N PRO A 118 -17.37 3.03 7.42
CA PRO A 118 -18.23 2.45 6.38
C PRO A 118 -19.73 2.74 6.60
N GLU A 119 -20.15 2.89 7.85
CA GLU A 119 -21.53 3.19 8.22
C GLU A 119 -21.94 4.62 7.82
N ILE A 120 -21.03 5.58 7.99
CA ILE A 120 -21.24 6.98 7.57
C ILE A 120 -21.33 7.04 6.05
N LEU A 121 -20.42 6.34 5.35
CA LEU A 121 -20.43 6.25 3.89
C LEU A 121 -21.74 5.65 3.34
N ALA A 122 -22.23 4.57 3.94
CA ALA A 122 -23.47 3.92 3.52
C ALA A 122 -24.73 4.81 3.71
N GLY A 123 -24.68 5.79 4.61
CA GLY A 123 -25.76 6.75 4.85
C GLY A 123 -25.76 7.98 3.96
N LEU A 124 -24.73 8.14 3.09
CA LEU A 124 -24.60 9.30 2.21
C LEU A 124 -25.46 9.19 0.96
N PRO A 125 -25.99 10.32 0.43
CA PRO A 125 -26.59 10.35 -0.90
C PRO A 125 -25.61 9.85 -1.99
N GLY A 126 -26.15 9.11 -2.99
CA GLY A 126 -25.34 8.46 -4.02
C GLY A 126 -24.21 9.32 -4.64
N PRO A 127 -24.46 10.54 -5.11
CA PRO A 127 -23.42 11.40 -5.69
C PRO A 127 -22.26 11.71 -4.74
N LEU A 128 -22.52 11.89 -3.45
CA LEU A 128 -21.50 12.13 -2.44
C LEU A 128 -20.73 10.84 -2.10
N HIS A 129 -21.46 9.73 -1.95
CA HIS A 129 -20.85 8.41 -1.76
C HIS A 129 -19.86 8.09 -2.87
N ASP A 130 -20.29 8.22 -4.13
CA ASP A 130 -19.45 7.88 -5.30
C ASP A 130 -18.25 8.84 -5.44
N ALA A 131 -18.44 10.12 -5.15
CA ALA A 131 -17.36 11.09 -5.14
C ALA A 131 -16.26 10.74 -4.11
N ILE A 132 -16.67 10.34 -2.91
CA ILE A 132 -15.75 9.97 -1.83
C ILE A 132 -15.04 8.66 -2.14
N VAL A 133 -15.79 7.60 -2.48
CA VAL A 133 -15.23 6.30 -2.82
C VAL A 133 -14.28 6.41 -4.02
N GLY A 134 -14.66 7.19 -5.04
CA GLY A 134 -13.81 7.49 -6.17
C GLY A 134 -12.53 8.25 -5.78
N ALA A 135 -12.63 9.23 -4.85
CA ALA A 135 -11.47 9.96 -4.36
C ALA A 135 -10.47 9.05 -3.63
N TYR A 136 -10.96 8.12 -2.79
CA TYR A 136 -10.10 7.12 -2.13
C TYR A 136 -9.41 6.21 -3.14
N ASN A 137 -10.13 5.70 -4.12
CA ASN A 137 -9.56 4.85 -5.16
C ASN A 137 -8.48 5.59 -5.99
N ASP A 138 -8.80 6.79 -6.45
CA ASP A 138 -7.89 7.60 -7.27
C ASP A 138 -6.70 8.19 -6.48
N ALA A 139 -6.80 8.25 -5.16
CA ALA A 139 -5.67 8.57 -4.29
C ALA A 139 -4.72 7.37 -4.12
N LEU A 140 -5.25 6.15 -4.03
CA LEU A 140 -4.47 4.93 -3.78
C LEU A 140 -3.81 4.36 -5.04
N VAL A 141 -4.54 4.26 -6.14
CA VAL A 141 -4.08 3.58 -7.38
C VAL A 141 -2.75 4.11 -7.91
N PRO A 142 -2.52 5.44 -8.05
CA PRO A 142 -1.25 5.95 -8.55
C PRO A 142 -0.07 5.66 -7.63
N ILE A 143 -0.30 5.54 -6.33
CA ILE A 143 0.75 5.21 -5.36
C ILE A 143 1.28 3.80 -5.63
N TYR A 144 0.41 2.84 -5.90
CA TYR A 144 0.83 1.48 -6.26
C TYR A 144 1.64 1.47 -7.55
N HIS A 145 1.28 2.27 -8.55
CA HIS A 145 2.05 2.39 -9.80
C HIS A 145 3.46 2.98 -9.59
N ILE A 146 3.63 3.87 -8.61
CA ILE A 146 4.95 4.42 -8.23
C ILE A 146 5.77 3.37 -7.47
N VAL A 147 5.15 2.57 -6.61
CA VAL A 147 5.83 1.56 -5.79
C VAL A 147 6.26 0.34 -6.60
N VAL A 148 5.54 -0.01 -7.68
CA VAL A 148 5.91 -1.14 -8.56
C VAL A 148 7.32 -1.01 -9.14
N PRO A 149 7.72 0.08 -9.83
CA PRO A 149 9.08 0.22 -10.32
C PRO A 149 10.12 0.29 -9.20
N LEU A 150 9.77 0.82 -8.03
CA LEU A 150 10.65 0.84 -6.88
C LEU A 150 10.99 -0.58 -6.37
N ILE A 151 10.08 -1.54 -6.49
CA ILE A 151 10.32 -2.95 -6.16
C ILE A 151 11.11 -3.65 -7.27
N LEU A 152 10.97 -3.24 -8.52
CA LEU A 152 11.72 -3.84 -9.62
C LEU A 152 13.23 -3.56 -9.51
N VAL A 153 13.61 -2.38 -9.00
CA VAL A 153 15.05 -2.03 -8.83
C VAL A 153 15.80 -3.04 -7.96
N PRO A 154 15.43 -3.34 -6.72
CA PRO A 154 16.13 -4.35 -5.92
C PRO A 154 16.00 -5.75 -6.51
N THR A 155 14.89 -6.08 -7.20
CA THR A 155 14.74 -7.36 -7.89
C THR A 155 15.79 -7.51 -9.00
N LEU A 156 16.02 -6.46 -9.78
CA LEU A 156 17.06 -6.43 -10.80
C LEU A 156 18.47 -6.50 -10.18
N LEU A 157 18.70 -5.82 -9.06
CA LEU A 157 19.98 -5.89 -8.35
C LEU A 157 20.28 -7.30 -7.84
N LEU A 158 19.26 -8.07 -7.44
CA LEU A 158 19.43 -9.47 -7.03
C LEU A 158 19.92 -10.37 -8.17
N LEU A 159 19.66 -10.03 -9.44
CA LEU A 159 20.19 -10.79 -10.58
C LEU A 159 21.71 -10.66 -10.72
N PHE A 160 22.32 -9.64 -10.12
CA PHE A 160 23.77 -9.46 -10.11
C PHE A 160 24.44 -10.09 -8.88
N VAL A 161 23.68 -10.60 -7.94
CA VAL A 161 24.21 -11.32 -6.78
C VAL A 161 24.76 -12.66 -7.24
N ARG A 162 26.03 -12.93 -6.88
CA ARG A 162 26.71 -14.17 -7.22
C ARG A 162 26.09 -15.33 -6.46
N GLU A 163 25.86 -16.43 -7.15
CA GLU A 163 25.39 -17.67 -6.51
C GLU A 163 26.54 -18.28 -5.69
N ASP A 164 26.37 -18.31 -4.39
CA ASP A 164 27.20 -19.09 -3.48
C ASP A 164 26.49 -20.40 -3.12
N THR A 165 27.23 -21.50 -3.16
CA THR A 165 26.71 -22.81 -2.74
C THR A 165 26.33 -22.79 -1.27
N LEU A 166 25.16 -23.35 -0.94
CA LEU A 166 24.72 -23.51 0.44
C LEU A 166 25.78 -24.33 1.21
N LYS A 167 26.23 -23.80 2.34
CA LYS A 167 27.16 -24.52 3.22
C LYS A 167 26.41 -25.68 3.87
N GLU A 168 26.77 -26.90 3.50
CA GLU A 168 26.15 -28.14 4.03
C GLU A 168 26.69 -28.53 5.40
N THR A 169 27.82 -28.00 5.84
CA THR A 169 28.46 -28.35 7.10
C THR A 169 28.79 -27.10 7.91
N VAL A 170 28.48 -27.20 9.19
CA VAL A 170 28.87 -26.27 10.24
C VAL A 170 30.22 -26.78 10.77
N ASP A 171 31.32 -26.34 10.19
CA ASP A 171 32.67 -26.53 10.79
C ASP A 171 32.98 -25.33 11.68
#